data_a16d9c8b09f051984da163fa00e91aaa
#
_entry.id   a16d9c8b09f051984da163fa00e91aaa
#
_cell.length_a   1.000
_cell.length_b   1.000
_cell.length_c   1.000
_cell.angle_alpha   90.00
_cell.angle_beta   90.00
_cell.angle_gamma   90.00
#
_symmetry.space_group_name_H-M   'P 1'
#
loop_
_entity.id
_entity.type
_entity.pdbx_description
1 polymer ?
#
loop_
_entity_poly.entity_id
_entity_poly.type
_entity_poly.pdbx_seq_one_letter_code
_entity_poly.pdbx_strand_id
1 'polypeptide(L)'
;ADLTDLHILVVEDNELNLEIAVFSLEAAGLNVSTAINGLEAVQLFEKSKPYEYDIILMDIMMPVMNGLDAAKAIRGLSRPDATTVPIIVLSANAFAEDIQKSKNAGINEHLAKPLEMDKVLKVIASYCK
;
A
#
# COMPACT_ATOMS: atom_id res chain seq x y z
N ALA A 1 14.12 12.23 -6.93
CA ALA A 1 12.83 12.75 -6.47
C ALA A 1 12.83 12.87 -4.95
N ASP A 2 12.28 13.96 -4.45
CA ASP A 2 12.17 14.18 -3.01
C ASP A 2 10.88 13.54 -2.49
N LEU A 3 11.03 12.54 -1.62
CA LEU A 3 9.90 11.82 -1.02
C LEU A 3 9.63 12.30 0.42
N THR A 4 10.34 13.32 0.86
CA THR A 4 10.17 13.88 2.20
C THR A 4 8.74 14.39 2.38
N ASP A 5 8.18 14.15 3.54
CA ASP A 5 6.83 14.57 3.93
C ASP A 5 5.68 13.78 3.27
N LEU A 6 5.96 12.84 2.37
CA LEU A 6 4.90 11.93 1.91
C LEU A 6 4.48 11.02 3.06
N HIS A 7 3.19 10.72 3.13
CA HIS A 7 2.64 9.84 4.16
C HIS A 7 2.18 8.54 3.51
N ILE A 8 2.83 7.44 3.87
CA ILE A 8 2.53 6.11 3.34
C ILE A 8 1.88 5.23 4.40
N LEU A 9 0.85 4.49 4.01
CA LEU A 9 0.26 3.45 4.84
C LEU A 9 0.84 2.11 4.41
N VAL A 10 1.56 1.45 5.31
CA VAL A 10 2.16 0.13 5.05
C VAL A 10 1.35 -0.94 5.74
N VAL A 11 0.89 -1.93 4.99
CA VAL A 11 0.05 -3.00 5.49
C VAL A 11 0.77 -4.33 5.30
N GLU A 12 1.13 -4.98 6.41
CA GLU A 12 1.91 -6.21 6.42
C GLU A 12 1.62 -6.96 7.72
N ASP A 13 1.28 -8.24 7.62
CA ASP A 13 0.96 -9.05 8.80
C ASP A 13 2.20 -9.64 9.48
N ASN A 14 3.32 -9.71 8.78
CA ASN A 14 4.57 -10.21 9.34
C ASN A 14 5.31 -9.08 10.05
N GLU A 15 5.45 -9.19 11.36
CA GLU A 15 6.03 -8.14 12.19
C GLU A 15 7.44 -7.74 11.76
N LEU A 16 8.29 -8.72 11.45
CA LEU A 16 9.66 -8.44 11.02
C LEU A 16 9.69 -7.73 9.67
N ASN A 17 8.89 -8.18 8.70
CA ASN A 17 8.80 -7.54 7.41
C ASN A 17 8.29 -6.10 7.54
N LEU A 18 7.33 -5.89 8.43
CA LEU A 18 6.78 -4.56 8.69
C LEU A 18 7.86 -3.63 9.25
N GLU A 19 8.63 -4.09 10.24
CA GLU A 19 9.71 -3.30 10.83
C GLU A 19 10.76 -2.90 9.79
N ILE A 20 11.14 -3.83 8.92
CA ILE A 20 12.12 -3.58 7.86
C ILE A 20 11.59 -2.51 6.90
N ALA A 21 10.33 -2.65 6.47
CA ALA A 21 9.73 -1.68 5.56
C ALA A 21 9.65 -0.29 6.19
N VAL A 22 9.20 -0.21 7.44
CA VAL A 22 9.10 1.06 8.17
C VAL A 22 10.47 1.73 8.28
N PHE A 23 11.46 0.98 8.72
CA PHE A 23 12.83 1.50 8.87
C PHE A 23 13.34 2.09 7.56
N SER A 24 13.20 1.34 6.48
CA SER A 24 13.71 1.76 5.16
C SER A 24 12.98 2.97 4.61
N LEU A 25 11.66 3.01 4.78
CA LEU A 25 10.86 4.13 4.28
C LEU A 25 11.10 5.39 5.10
N GLU A 26 11.19 5.27 6.42
CA GLU A 26 11.50 6.43 7.26
C GLU A 26 12.90 6.97 6.99
N ALA A 27 13.85 6.09 6.71
CA ALA A 27 15.19 6.50 6.32
C ALA A 27 15.19 7.32 5.02
N ALA A 28 14.22 7.09 4.14
CA ALA A 28 14.05 7.84 2.89
C ALA A 28 13.27 9.15 3.09
N GLY A 29 12.82 9.43 4.30
CA GLY A 29 12.13 10.67 4.63
C GLY A 29 10.60 10.59 4.65
N LEU A 30 10.01 9.42 4.42
CA LEU A 30 8.57 9.28 4.44
C LEU A 30 8.03 9.19 5.86
N ASN A 31 6.79 9.65 6.05
CA ASN A 31 6.05 9.43 7.28
C ASN A 31 5.24 8.13 7.10
N VAL A 32 5.38 7.20 8.03
CA VAL A 32 4.82 5.86 7.88
C VAL A 32 3.76 5.58 8.94
N SER A 33 2.58 5.16 8.50
CA SER A 33 1.56 4.55 9.35
C SER A 33 1.49 3.07 9.00
N THR A 34 1.10 2.24 9.95
CA THR A 34 1.13 0.80 9.76
C THR A 34 -0.21 0.13 10.08
N ALA A 35 -0.48 -0.98 9.40
CA ALA A 35 -1.62 -1.84 9.68
C ALA A 35 -1.15 -3.29 9.53
N ILE A 36 -1.76 -4.21 10.26
CA ILE A 36 -1.34 -5.60 10.30
C ILE A 36 -2.23 -6.52 9.45
N ASN A 37 -3.31 -6.01 8.92
CA ASN A 37 -4.18 -6.74 8.00
C ASN A 37 -5.01 -5.77 7.18
N GLY A 38 -5.74 -6.29 6.20
CA GLY A 38 -6.54 -5.48 5.31
C GLY A 38 -7.68 -4.74 6.01
N LEU A 39 -8.31 -5.37 6.98
CA LEU A 39 -9.41 -4.73 7.72
C LEU A 39 -8.90 -3.51 8.49
N GLU A 40 -7.78 -3.64 9.16
CA GLU A 40 -7.17 -2.52 9.88
C GLU A 40 -6.79 -1.40 8.93
N ALA A 41 -6.27 -1.74 7.75
CA ALA A 41 -5.93 -0.76 6.72
C ALA A 41 -7.17 0.04 6.29
N VAL A 42 -8.27 -0.64 6.03
CA VAL A 42 -9.52 0.03 5.64
C VAL A 42 -10.01 0.95 6.75
N GLN A 43 -9.96 0.48 7.99
CA GLN A 43 -10.39 1.28 9.14
C GLN A 43 -9.54 2.52 9.32
N LEU A 44 -8.22 2.39 9.21
CA LEU A 44 -7.31 3.54 9.32
C LEU A 44 -7.56 4.54 8.20
N PHE A 45 -7.73 4.05 6.97
CA PHE A 45 -7.99 4.93 5.84
C PHE A 45 -9.33 5.66 6.02
N GLU A 46 -10.36 4.94 6.45
CA GLU A 46 -11.69 5.51 6.67
C GLU A 46 -11.68 6.62 7.73
N LYS A 47 -10.90 6.42 8.80
CA LYS A 47 -10.79 7.40 9.89
C LYS A 47 -9.87 8.57 9.55
N SER A 48 -9.04 8.44 8.53
CA SER A 48 -8.11 9.49 8.15
C SER A 48 -8.84 10.66 7.49
N LYS A 49 -8.19 11.81 7.46
CA LYS A 49 -8.69 12.96 6.69
C LYS A 49 -8.50 12.68 5.21
N PRO A 50 -9.35 13.26 4.33
CA PRO A 50 -9.13 13.14 2.89
C PRO A 50 -7.71 13.58 2.52
N TYR A 51 -7.04 12.78 1.70
CA TYR A 51 -5.67 13.01 1.23
C TYR A 51 -4.59 12.94 2.32
N GLU A 52 -4.92 12.42 3.49
CA GLU A 52 -3.93 12.23 4.55
C GLU A 52 -2.85 11.23 4.14
N TYR A 53 -3.24 10.15 3.47
CA TYR A 53 -2.30 9.17 2.93
C TYR A 53 -2.04 9.45 1.46
N ASP A 54 -0.77 9.59 1.10
CA ASP A 54 -0.36 9.83 -0.28
C ASP A 54 -0.30 8.54 -1.09
N ILE A 55 -0.07 7.41 -0.43
CA ILE A 55 0.08 6.12 -1.09
C ILE A 55 -0.11 4.98 -0.08
N ILE A 56 -0.55 3.83 -0.56
CA ILE A 56 -0.72 2.62 0.26
C ILE A 56 0.16 1.52 -0.31
N LEU A 57 0.98 0.90 0.54
CA LEU A 57 1.80 -0.26 0.19
C LEU A 57 1.28 -1.44 1.00
N MET A 58 0.80 -2.49 0.33
CA MET A 58 0.00 -3.52 0.98
C MET A 58 0.34 -4.91 0.48
N ASP A 59 0.53 -5.85 1.41
CA ASP A 59 0.68 -7.27 1.06
C ASP A 59 -0.67 -7.82 0.59
N ILE A 60 -0.65 -8.69 -0.42
CA ILE A 60 -1.87 -9.36 -0.86
C ILE A 60 -2.31 -10.43 0.14
N MET A 61 -1.37 -11.26 0.60
CA MET A 61 -1.68 -12.40 1.44
C MET A 61 -1.63 -12.04 2.92
N MET A 62 -2.80 -11.75 3.48
CA MET A 62 -2.93 -11.40 4.89
C MET A 62 -4.14 -12.08 5.50
N PRO A 63 -4.13 -12.36 6.82
CA PRO A 63 -5.31 -12.91 7.50
C PRO A 63 -6.40 -11.84 7.64
N VAL A 64 -7.59 -12.25 8.01
CA VAL A 64 -8.77 -11.42 8.24
C VAL A 64 -9.31 -10.81 6.95
N MET A 65 -8.51 -10.00 6.26
CA MET A 65 -8.88 -9.41 4.98
C MET A 65 -7.62 -9.27 4.14
N ASN A 66 -7.59 -9.87 2.96
CA ASN A 66 -6.42 -9.79 2.08
C ASN A 66 -6.34 -8.44 1.37
N GLY A 67 -5.22 -8.21 0.67
CA GLY A 67 -4.97 -6.94 0.01
C GLY A 67 -5.94 -6.60 -1.11
N LEU A 68 -6.42 -7.61 -1.86
CA LEU A 68 -7.39 -7.36 -2.93
C LEU A 68 -8.72 -6.88 -2.37
N ASP A 69 -9.21 -7.56 -1.32
CA ASP A 69 -10.47 -7.18 -0.69
C ASP A 69 -10.37 -5.82 0.00
N ALA A 70 -9.22 -5.53 0.62
CA ALA A 70 -8.97 -4.24 1.24
C ALA A 70 -8.97 -3.12 0.19
N ALA A 71 -8.34 -3.34 -0.97
CA ALA A 71 -8.33 -2.36 -2.05
C ALA A 71 -9.74 -2.07 -2.54
N LYS A 72 -10.55 -3.11 -2.74
CA LYS A 72 -11.95 -2.94 -3.16
C LYS A 72 -12.74 -2.14 -2.13
N ALA A 73 -12.55 -2.43 -0.84
CA ALA A 73 -13.23 -1.74 0.23
C ALA A 73 -12.84 -0.25 0.29
N ILE A 74 -11.55 0.04 0.14
CA ILE A 74 -11.07 1.43 0.10
C ILE A 74 -11.66 2.19 -1.08
N ARG A 75 -11.66 1.58 -2.26
CA ARG A 75 -12.20 2.21 -3.46
C ARG A 75 -13.71 2.47 -3.36
N GLY A 76 -14.41 1.70 -2.54
CA GLY A 76 -15.85 1.85 -2.32
C GLY A 76 -16.24 2.89 -1.29
N LEU A 77 -15.30 3.49 -0.58
CA LEU A 77 -15.61 4.50 0.42
C LEU A 77 -16.08 5.81 -0.23
N SER A 78 -17.00 6.50 0.44
CA SER A 78 -17.56 7.75 -0.07
C SER A 78 -16.71 8.94 0.36
N ARG A 79 -15.57 9.11 -0.29
CA ARG A 79 -14.65 10.22 0.00
C ARG A 79 -13.82 10.54 -1.24
N PRO A 80 -13.31 11.78 -1.37
CA PRO A 80 -12.68 12.22 -2.62
C PRO A 80 -11.42 11.46 -3.00
N ASP A 81 -10.64 10.99 -2.01
CA ASP A 81 -9.40 10.27 -2.28
C ASP A 81 -9.56 8.75 -2.42
N ALA A 82 -10.77 8.21 -2.21
CA ALA A 82 -11.02 6.76 -2.25
C ALA A 82 -10.69 6.15 -3.62
N THR A 83 -10.92 6.87 -4.70
CA THR A 83 -10.67 6.37 -6.05
C THR A 83 -9.32 6.82 -6.62
N THR A 84 -8.62 7.73 -5.95
CA THR A 84 -7.39 8.34 -6.48
C THR A 84 -6.12 7.94 -5.73
N VAL A 85 -6.22 7.50 -4.46
CA VAL A 85 -5.03 7.13 -3.70
C VAL A 85 -4.33 5.95 -4.40
N PRO A 86 -3.01 6.08 -4.70
CA PRO A 86 -2.29 4.97 -5.29
C PRO A 86 -2.21 3.80 -4.32
N ILE A 87 -2.54 2.60 -4.80
CA ILE A 87 -2.44 1.36 -4.02
C ILE A 87 -1.46 0.44 -4.73
N ILE A 88 -0.40 0.07 -4.03
CA ILE A 88 0.65 -0.80 -4.53
C ILE A 88 0.61 -2.08 -3.70
N VAL A 89 0.51 -3.23 -4.34
CA VAL A 89 0.49 -4.51 -3.62
C VAL A 89 1.77 -5.30 -3.84
N LEU A 90 2.09 -6.11 -2.84
CA LEU A 90 3.23 -7.01 -2.85
C LEU A 90 2.75 -8.46 -2.86
N SER A 91 3.35 -9.28 -3.70
CA SER A 91 2.96 -10.68 -3.83
C SER A 91 4.18 -11.57 -4.00
N ALA A 92 4.12 -12.80 -3.46
CA ALA A 92 5.16 -13.79 -3.68
C ALA A 92 5.17 -14.27 -5.15
N ASN A 93 4.02 -14.20 -5.81
CA ASN A 93 3.87 -14.61 -7.21
C ASN A 93 3.20 -13.49 -8.00
N ALA A 94 3.84 -13.07 -9.10
CA ALA A 94 3.31 -12.03 -9.97
C ALA A 94 2.90 -12.61 -11.33
N PHE A 95 2.03 -13.62 -11.30
CA PHE A 95 1.48 -14.21 -12.53
C PHE A 95 0.47 -13.25 -13.18
N ALA A 96 0.32 -13.37 -14.50
CA ALA A 96 -0.57 -12.49 -15.26
C ALA A 96 -2.01 -12.47 -14.73
N GLU A 97 -2.51 -13.61 -14.27
CA GLU A 97 -3.86 -13.71 -13.70
C GLU A 97 -3.99 -12.88 -12.42
N ASP A 98 -2.96 -12.92 -11.56
CA ASP A 98 -2.95 -12.16 -10.32
C ASP A 98 -2.87 -10.67 -10.59
N ILE A 99 -2.11 -10.27 -11.61
CA ILE A 99 -2.01 -8.88 -12.03
C ILE A 99 -3.37 -8.38 -12.51
N GLN A 100 -4.10 -9.19 -13.29
CA GLN A 100 -5.42 -8.81 -13.76
C GLN A 100 -6.42 -8.65 -12.61
N LYS A 101 -6.39 -9.57 -11.64
CA LYS A 101 -7.23 -9.46 -10.45
C LYS A 101 -6.91 -8.21 -9.65
N SER A 102 -5.63 -7.86 -9.55
CA SER A 102 -5.19 -6.65 -8.87
C SER A 102 -5.75 -5.40 -9.55
N LYS A 103 -5.68 -5.34 -10.86
CA LYS A 103 -6.23 -4.20 -11.61
C LYS A 103 -7.74 -4.10 -11.42
N ASN A 104 -8.45 -5.23 -11.43
CA ASN A 104 -9.91 -5.25 -11.23
C ASN A 104 -10.29 -4.80 -9.82
N ALA A 105 -9.41 -4.99 -8.85
CA ALA A 105 -9.63 -4.52 -7.48
C ALA A 105 -9.30 -3.04 -7.28
N GLY A 106 -8.79 -2.36 -8.30
CA GLY A 106 -8.43 -0.95 -8.22
C GLY A 106 -7.01 -0.69 -7.78
N ILE A 107 -6.14 -1.68 -7.93
CA ILE A 107 -4.73 -1.58 -7.56
C ILE A 107 -3.94 -0.96 -8.70
N ASN A 108 -3.03 -0.02 -8.38
CA ASN A 108 -2.26 0.71 -9.36
C ASN A 108 -1.00 -0.02 -9.80
N GLU A 109 -0.35 -0.74 -8.89
CA GLU A 109 0.92 -1.40 -9.17
C GLU A 109 1.02 -2.70 -8.40
N HIS A 110 1.70 -3.69 -8.99
CA HIS A 110 1.88 -5.02 -8.40
C HIS A 110 3.38 -5.33 -8.40
N LEU A 111 3.97 -5.43 -7.22
CA LEU A 111 5.39 -5.73 -7.07
C LEU A 111 5.58 -7.14 -6.52
N ALA A 112 6.62 -7.81 -6.99
CA ALA A 112 6.95 -9.15 -6.52
C ALA A 112 7.83 -9.08 -5.27
N LYS A 113 7.64 -10.03 -4.36
CA LYS A 113 8.54 -10.23 -3.24
C LYS A 113 9.79 -10.99 -3.70
N PRO A 114 10.96 -10.80 -3.07
CA PRO A 114 11.21 -10.00 -1.88
C PRO A 114 11.18 -8.49 -2.17
N LEU A 115 10.91 -7.72 -1.13
CA LEU A 115 10.84 -6.27 -1.22
C LEU A 115 12.21 -5.69 -1.54
N GLU A 116 12.32 -5.01 -2.68
CA GLU A 116 13.54 -4.28 -3.05
C GLU A 116 13.25 -2.80 -2.89
N MET A 117 13.88 -2.17 -1.91
CA MET A 117 13.55 -0.78 -1.54
C MET A 117 13.76 0.19 -2.70
N ASP A 118 14.80 -0.02 -3.51
CA ASP A 118 15.03 0.86 -4.66
C ASP A 118 13.84 0.87 -5.63
N LYS A 119 13.25 -0.30 -5.88
CA LYS A 119 12.08 -0.41 -6.75
C LYS A 119 10.87 0.22 -6.12
N VAL A 120 10.67 0.00 -4.82
CA VAL A 120 9.54 0.57 -4.08
C VAL A 120 9.60 2.09 -4.13
N LEU A 121 10.76 2.68 -3.87
CA LEU A 121 10.93 4.14 -3.88
C LEU A 121 10.69 4.73 -5.26
N LYS A 122 11.13 4.03 -6.33
CA LYS A 122 10.87 4.48 -7.70
C LYS A 122 9.38 4.48 -8.01
N VAL A 123 8.66 3.44 -7.60
CA VAL A 123 7.21 3.36 -7.81
C VAL A 123 6.50 4.46 -7.04
N ILE A 124 6.86 4.67 -5.78
CA ILE A 124 6.29 5.75 -4.97
C ILE A 124 6.50 7.10 -5.67
N ALA A 125 7.71 7.37 -6.13
CA ALA A 125 8.01 8.62 -6.82
C ALA A 125 7.18 8.80 -8.09
N SER A 126 6.93 7.71 -8.83
CA SER A 126 6.15 7.78 -10.06
C SER A 126 4.68 8.11 -9.82
N TYR A 127 4.13 7.74 -8.67
CA TYR A 127 2.72 7.99 -8.36
C TYR A 127 2.49 9.26 -7.54
N CYS A 128 3.51 9.73 -6.82
CA CYS A 128 3.37 10.87 -5.91
C CYS A 128 4.04 12.14 -6.41
N LYS A 129 4.56 12.12 -7.62
CA LYS A 129 5.27 13.27 -8.21
C LYS A 129 4.58 13.81 -9.45
#